data_86452ab9a294e59d3ce1a4f9ab092a62
#
_entry.id   86452ab9a294e59d3ce1a4f9ab092a62
#
_cell.length_a   1.000
_cell.length_b   1.000
_cell.length_c   1.000
_cell.angle_alpha   90.00
_cell.angle_beta   90.00
_cell.angle_gamma   90.00
#
_symmetry.space_group_name_H-M   'P 1'
#
loop_
_entity.id
_entity.type
_entity.pdbx_description
1 polymer ?
#
loop_
_entity_poly.entity_id
_entity_poly.type
_entity_poly.pdbx_seq_one_letter_code
_entity_poly.pdbx_strand_id
1 'polypeptide(L)'
;MLFLVRHGETEWNLHKRLQGQQDIPLSEVGVNQARELGLHFQNQHIVFEHVYTSDLLRAHQTAQLITKGMSISKFTIEPNLRERFYGELEGEYIDDIVKLMPDYDKNFGVKMQYGIESLEDMQKRMVSILTSIAKVTEGSPTLIVSHGGSINALLHYITKGEMGTGKGKLANTSFTRLQWSNQTFHVQAYNETSRLKVT
;
A
#
# COMPACT_ATOMS: atom_id res chain seq x y z
N MET A 1 13.02 -7.52 7.90
CA MET A 1 12.78 -6.22 7.22
C MET A 1 11.53 -6.32 6.35
N LEU A 2 10.56 -5.41 6.49
CA LEU A 2 9.35 -5.40 5.69
C LEU A 2 9.43 -4.30 4.62
N PHE A 3 9.12 -4.64 3.37
CA PHE A 3 9.05 -3.74 2.22
C PHE A 3 7.59 -3.55 1.85
N LEU A 4 7.02 -2.43 2.24
CA LEU A 4 5.61 -2.11 2.06
C LEU A 4 5.43 -1.30 0.78
N VAL A 5 4.84 -1.92 -0.23
CA VAL A 5 4.74 -1.39 -1.60
C VAL A 5 3.31 -0.96 -1.91
N ARG A 6 3.12 0.24 -2.47
CA ARG A 6 1.87 0.63 -3.10
C ARG A 6 1.77 -0.02 -4.49
N HIS A 7 0.61 -0.56 -4.85
CA HIS A 7 0.36 -1.14 -6.18
C HIS A 7 0.71 -0.19 -7.32
N GLY A 8 0.99 -0.72 -8.51
CA GLY A 8 1.22 0.01 -9.75
C GLY A 8 -0.01 0.82 -10.19
N GLU A 9 0.18 1.71 -11.17
CA GLU A 9 -0.89 2.54 -11.70
C GLU A 9 -2.03 1.70 -12.29
N THR A 10 -3.26 2.23 -12.18
CA THR A 10 -4.47 1.73 -12.83
C THR A 10 -5.09 2.84 -13.68
N GLU A 11 -5.98 2.50 -14.63
CA GLU A 11 -6.74 3.51 -15.38
C GLU A 11 -7.52 4.45 -14.47
N TRP A 12 -8.01 3.97 -13.33
CA TRP A 12 -8.71 4.81 -12.36
C TRP A 12 -7.78 5.78 -11.62
N ASN A 13 -6.49 5.44 -11.46
CA ASN A 13 -5.50 6.42 -10.97
C ASN A 13 -5.28 7.53 -11.99
N LEU A 14 -5.12 7.17 -13.27
CA LEU A 14 -4.92 8.12 -14.36
C LEU A 14 -6.11 9.09 -14.48
N HIS A 15 -7.33 8.58 -14.40
CA HIS A 15 -8.56 9.36 -14.50
C HIS A 15 -9.03 9.99 -13.17
N LYS A 16 -8.22 9.90 -12.09
CA LYS A 16 -8.54 10.41 -10.75
C LYS A 16 -9.89 9.92 -10.22
N ARG A 17 -10.22 8.66 -10.46
CA ARG A 17 -11.38 8.00 -9.85
C ARG A 17 -11.00 7.33 -8.54
N LEU A 18 -11.87 7.46 -7.54
CA LEU A 18 -11.71 6.82 -6.24
C LEU A 18 -11.93 5.30 -6.37
N GLN A 19 -10.90 4.51 -6.09
CA GLN A 19 -10.98 3.06 -6.33
C GLN A 19 -11.57 2.29 -5.15
N GLY A 20 -11.17 2.65 -3.93
CA GLY A 20 -11.56 1.87 -2.76
C GLY A 20 -11.25 0.39 -2.93
N GLN A 21 -12.27 -0.45 -2.74
CA GLN A 21 -12.17 -1.90 -2.87
C GLN A 21 -12.70 -2.44 -4.21
N GLN A 22 -12.99 -1.56 -5.18
CA GLN A 22 -13.28 -1.99 -6.55
C GLN A 22 -12.08 -2.69 -7.17
N ASP A 23 -12.36 -3.78 -7.91
CA ASP A 23 -11.31 -4.67 -8.42
C ASP A 23 -10.83 -4.25 -9.82
N ILE A 24 -10.05 -3.19 -9.86
CA ILE A 24 -9.50 -2.58 -11.07
C ILE A 24 -8.08 -3.13 -11.33
N PRO A 25 -7.78 -3.63 -12.57
CA PRO A 25 -6.46 -4.12 -12.93
C PRO A 25 -5.43 -3.00 -13.09
N LEU A 26 -4.15 -3.37 -13.17
CA LEU A 26 -3.09 -2.45 -13.56
C LEU A 26 -3.29 -1.92 -14.99
N SER A 27 -2.91 -0.66 -15.22
CA SER A 27 -2.70 -0.12 -16.56
C SER A 27 -1.39 -0.68 -17.17
N GLU A 28 -1.15 -0.46 -18.46
CA GLU A 28 0.13 -0.82 -19.08
C GLU A 28 1.31 -0.13 -18.39
N VAL A 29 1.13 1.13 -17.98
CA VAL A 29 2.10 1.89 -17.19
C VAL A 29 2.34 1.21 -15.86
N GLY A 30 1.29 0.82 -15.14
CA GLY A 30 1.39 0.11 -13.86
C GLY A 30 2.11 -1.23 -13.96
N VAL A 31 1.88 -1.98 -15.04
CA VAL A 31 2.61 -3.23 -15.34
C VAL A 31 4.10 -2.96 -15.48
N ASN A 32 4.48 -1.92 -16.22
CA ASN A 32 5.89 -1.56 -16.42
C ASN A 32 6.53 -1.04 -15.11
N GLN A 33 5.81 -0.20 -14.34
CA GLN A 33 6.27 0.25 -13.02
C GLN A 33 6.58 -0.93 -12.08
N ALA A 34 5.71 -1.95 -12.04
CA ALA A 34 5.91 -3.12 -11.20
C ALA A 34 7.12 -3.97 -11.65
N ARG A 35 7.32 -4.12 -12.97
CA ARG A 35 8.50 -4.80 -13.51
C ARG A 35 9.80 -4.06 -13.18
N GLU A 36 9.82 -2.74 -13.36
CA GLU A 36 10.98 -1.89 -13.02
C GLU A 36 11.33 -2.00 -11.54
N LEU A 37 10.32 -2.01 -10.64
CA LEU A 37 10.58 -2.20 -9.22
C LEU A 37 11.15 -3.60 -8.92
N GLY A 38 10.67 -4.64 -9.59
CA GLY A 38 11.22 -5.99 -9.48
C GLY A 38 12.70 -6.05 -9.88
N LEU A 39 13.04 -5.44 -11.02
CA LEU A 39 14.43 -5.32 -11.47
C LEU A 39 15.29 -4.49 -10.50
N HIS A 40 14.73 -3.42 -9.94
CA HIS A 40 15.43 -2.62 -8.93
C HIS A 40 15.80 -3.48 -7.71
N PHE A 41 14.88 -4.26 -7.16
CA PHE A 41 15.18 -5.14 -6.04
C PHE A 41 16.21 -6.22 -6.38
N GLN A 42 16.15 -6.80 -7.56
CA GLN A 42 17.15 -7.76 -8.05
C GLN A 42 18.54 -7.12 -8.15
N ASN A 43 18.65 -5.93 -8.71
CA ASN A 43 19.92 -5.20 -8.84
C ASN A 43 20.51 -4.79 -7.47
N GLN A 44 19.66 -4.61 -6.46
CA GLN A 44 20.08 -4.38 -5.08
C GLN A 44 20.34 -5.69 -4.30
N HIS A 45 20.29 -6.84 -4.98
CA HIS A 45 20.43 -8.17 -4.37
C HIS A 45 19.46 -8.44 -3.22
N ILE A 46 18.27 -7.80 -3.26
CA ILE A 46 17.21 -8.03 -2.28
C ILE A 46 16.44 -9.29 -2.69
N VAL A 47 16.50 -10.31 -1.84
CA VAL A 47 15.76 -11.57 -2.01
C VAL A 47 14.66 -11.62 -0.98
N PHE A 48 13.41 -11.70 -1.45
CA PHE A 48 12.26 -11.87 -0.56
C PHE A 48 12.00 -13.35 -0.28
N GLU A 49 11.93 -13.70 1.00
CA GLU A 49 11.55 -15.05 1.43
C GLU A 49 10.02 -15.19 1.49
N HIS A 50 9.33 -14.11 1.86
CA HIS A 50 7.89 -14.07 2.02
C HIS A 50 7.27 -12.94 1.20
N VAL A 51 6.12 -13.23 0.60
CA VAL A 51 5.31 -12.24 -0.13
C VAL A 51 3.89 -12.26 0.42
N TYR A 52 3.40 -11.11 0.83
CA TYR A 52 2.01 -10.88 1.19
C TYR A 52 1.42 -9.83 0.27
N THR A 53 0.20 -10.03 -0.18
CA THR A 53 -0.47 -9.06 -1.04
C THR A 53 -1.96 -8.97 -0.72
N SER A 54 -2.51 -7.77 -0.83
CA SER A 54 -3.97 -7.63 -0.92
C SER A 54 -4.52 -8.53 -2.03
N ASP A 55 -5.72 -9.02 -1.84
CA ASP A 55 -6.45 -9.81 -2.82
C ASP A 55 -7.02 -8.98 -3.98
N LEU A 56 -7.01 -7.64 -3.89
CA LEU A 56 -7.40 -6.78 -5.01
C LEU A 56 -6.42 -6.91 -6.17
N LEU A 57 -6.97 -7.08 -7.37
CA LEU A 57 -6.25 -7.48 -8.58
C LEU A 57 -5.00 -6.64 -8.86
N ARG A 58 -5.09 -5.31 -8.73
CA ARG A 58 -3.96 -4.39 -8.91
C ARG A 58 -2.78 -4.65 -7.97
N ALA A 59 -3.05 -5.00 -6.72
CA ALA A 59 -2.01 -5.31 -5.75
C ALA A 59 -1.43 -6.71 -6.01
N HIS A 60 -2.28 -7.69 -6.27
CA HIS A 60 -1.87 -9.05 -6.61
C HIS A 60 -0.99 -9.08 -7.87
N GLN A 61 -1.42 -8.44 -8.97
CA GLN A 61 -0.63 -8.30 -10.19
C GLN A 61 0.72 -7.61 -9.93
N THR A 62 0.73 -6.55 -9.13
CA THR A 62 1.96 -5.86 -8.74
C THR A 62 2.93 -6.82 -8.04
N ALA A 63 2.45 -7.59 -7.05
CA ALA A 63 3.29 -8.56 -6.34
C ALA A 63 3.87 -9.62 -7.28
N GLN A 64 3.05 -10.19 -8.17
CA GLN A 64 3.49 -11.18 -9.15
C GLN A 64 4.56 -10.64 -10.11
N LEU A 65 4.41 -9.40 -10.57
CA LEU A 65 5.37 -8.77 -11.50
C LEU A 65 6.68 -8.41 -10.80
N ILE A 66 6.66 -7.92 -9.57
CA ILE A 66 7.86 -7.63 -8.77
C ILE A 66 8.67 -8.91 -8.54
N THR A 67 7.99 -10.00 -8.21
CA THR A 67 8.66 -11.26 -7.82
C THR A 67 8.92 -12.21 -8.98
N LYS A 68 8.63 -11.81 -10.21
CA LYS A 68 8.86 -12.63 -11.39
C LYS A 68 10.33 -13.04 -11.50
N GLY A 69 10.58 -14.35 -11.51
CA GLY A 69 11.94 -14.90 -11.57
C GLY A 69 12.67 -14.98 -10.21
N MET A 70 12.02 -14.61 -9.11
CA MET A 70 12.54 -14.82 -7.76
C MET A 70 12.07 -16.16 -7.20
N SER A 71 12.90 -16.80 -6.39
CA SER A 71 12.51 -17.99 -5.63
C SER A 71 11.82 -17.56 -4.34
N ILE A 72 10.48 -17.60 -4.33
CA ILE A 72 9.66 -17.19 -3.18
C ILE A 72 9.27 -18.42 -2.37
N SER A 73 9.60 -18.44 -1.08
CA SER A 73 9.24 -19.52 -0.16
C SER A 73 7.75 -19.56 0.16
N LYS A 74 7.13 -18.38 0.30
CA LYS A 74 5.71 -18.28 0.60
C LYS A 74 5.08 -17.04 -0.05
N PHE A 75 4.02 -17.25 -0.85
CA PHE A 75 3.18 -16.21 -1.41
C PHE A 75 1.77 -16.30 -0.80
N THR A 76 1.36 -15.26 -0.09
CA THR A 76 0.10 -15.25 0.67
C THR A 76 -0.79 -14.09 0.23
N ILE A 77 -2.04 -14.40 -0.09
CA ILE A 77 -3.09 -13.41 -0.35
C ILE A 77 -3.74 -13.07 1.00
N GLU A 78 -3.83 -11.77 1.32
CA GLU A 78 -4.28 -11.29 2.63
C GLU A 78 -5.29 -10.13 2.47
N PRO A 79 -6.59 -10.40 2.64
CA PRO A 79 -7.63 -9.38 2.49
C PRO A 79 -7.52 -8.19 3.45
N ASN A 80 -6.90 -8.36 4.63
CA ASN A 80 -6.69 -7.25 5.55
C ASN A 80 -5.67 -6.21 5.04
N LEU A 81 -5.02 -6.47 3.90
CA LEU A 81 -4.17 -5.49 3.19
C LEU A 81 -4.93 -4.65 2.16
N ARG A 82 -6.26 -4.84 1.99
CA ARG A 82 -7.09 -4.05 1.07
C ARG A 82 -7.00 -2.55 1.34
N GLU A 83 -7.35 -1.76 0.31
CA GLU A 83 -7.55 -0.33 0.43
C GLU A 83 -8.73 -0.02 1.37
N ARG A 84 -8.82 1.25 1.79
CA ARG A 84 -9.98 1.76 2.50
C ARG A 84 -11.24 1.49 1.70
N PHE A 85 -12.28 0.97 2.35
CA PHE A 85 -13.59 0.89 1.74
C PHE A 85 -14.21 2.30 1.74
N TYR A 86 -14.58 2.79 0.56
CA TYR A 86 -15.17 4.13 0.42
C TYR A 86 -16.67 4.09 0.14
N GLY A 87 -17.31 2.92 0.28
CA GLY A 87 -18.74 2.76 0.16
C GLY A 87 -19.29 3.28 -1.18
N GLU A 88 -20.31 4.14 -1.10
CA GLU A 88 -20.99 4.69 -2.25
C GLU A 88 -20.13 5.66 -3.10
N LEU A 89 -19.00 6.11 -2.58
CA LEU A 89 -18.09 6.99 -3.32
C LEU A 89 -17.13 6.24 -4.25
N GLU A 90 -17.10 4.92 -4.21
CA GLU A 90 -16.24 4.14 -5.08
C GLU A 90 -16.65 4.28 -6.55
N GLY A 91 -15.70 4.67 -7.41
CA GLY A 91 -15.94 4.95 -8.83
C GLY A 91 -16.20 6.42 -9.15
N GLU A 92 -16.49 7.25 -8.16
CA GLU A 92 -16.68 8.69 -8.38
C GLU A 92 -15.35 9.41 -8.64
N TYR A 93 -15.42 10.56 -9.30
CA TYR A 93 -14.25 11.41 -9.53
C TYR A 93 -13.81 12.10 -8.24
N ILE A 94 -12.53 12.04 -7.93
CA ILE A 94 -11.95 12.64 -6.71
C ILE A 94 -12.25 14.15 -6.65
N ASP A 95 -12.18 14.84 -7.78
CA ASP A 95 -12.45 16.29 -7.84
C ASP A 95 -13.91 16.62 -7.45
N ASP A 96 -14.87 15.73 -7.71
CA ASP A 96 -16.27 15.92 -7.31
C ASP A 96 -16.47 15.53 -5.84
N ILE A 97 -15.81 14.48 -5.37
CA ILE A 97 -15.80 14.13 -3.95
C ILE A 97 -15.24 15.26 -3.10
N VAL A 98 -14.13 15.88 -3.53
CA VAL A 98 -13.51 17.02 -2.81
C VAL A 98 -14.44 18.23 -2.73
N LYS A 99 -15.26 18.48 -3.73
CA LYS A 99 -16.28 19.56 -3.68
C LYS A 99 -17.35 19.27 -2.62
N LEU A 100 -17.78 18.01 -2.49
CA LEU A 100 -18.79 17.58 -1.53
C LEU A 100 -18.23 17.43 -0.12
N MET A 101 -17.01 16.92 -0.01
CA MET A 101 -16.33 16.57 1.23
C MET A 101 -14.86 16.95 1.15
N PRO A 102 -14.46 18.21 1.38
CA PRO A 102 -13.08 18.69 1.22
C PRO A 102 -12.04 17.91 2.00
N ASP A 103 -12.42 17.29 3.11
CA ASP A 103 -11.55 16.52 4.01
C ASP A 103 -11.86 15.03 4.01
N TYR A 104 -12.41 14.47 2.92
CA TYR A 104 -12.82 13.05 2.86
C TYR A 104 -11.70 12.06 3.21
N ASP A 105 -10.45 12.40 2.94
CA ASP A 105 -9.26 11.60 3.21
C ASP A 105 -8.72 11.78 4.64
N LYS A 106 -9.08 12.90 5.30
CA LYS A 106 -8.62 13.27 6.64
C LYS A 106 -9.65 13.01 7.73
N ASN A 107 -10.88 12.67 7.36
CA ASN A 107 -11.97 12.53 8.31
C ASN A 107 -11.75 11.35 9.27
N PHE A 108 -11.14 11.67 10.39
CA PHE A 108 -10.93 10.84 11.56
C PHE A 108 -12.22 10.78 12.40
N GLY A 109 -13.21 10.03 12.01
CA GLY A 109 -14.36 9.81 12.87
C GLY A 109 -15.64 10.57 12.55
N VAL A 110 -15.78 11.13 11.37
CA VAL A 110 -17.12 11.47 10.86
C VAL A 110 -17.84 10.16 10.62
N LYS A 111 -18.96 10.00 11.34
CA LYS A 111 -19.92 8.91 11.16
C LYS A 111 -19.97 8.54 9.68
N MET A 112 -19.85 7.27 9.42
CA MET A 112 -19.89 6.57 8.15
C MET A 112 -21.00 7.06 7.20
N GLN A 113 -20.92 8.34 6.82
CA GLN A 113 -21.68 8.86 5.71
C GLN A 113 -21.19 8.11 4.48
N TYR A 114 -22.07 7.62 3.65
CA TYR A 114 -21.77 6.79 2.46
C TYR A 114 -21.16 5.42 2.73
N GLY A 115 -21.19 4.89 3.95
CA GLY A 115 -20.65 3.56 4.27
C GLY A 115 -19.11 3.46 4.26
N ILE A 116 -18.40 4.57 4.39
CA ILE A 116 -16.94 4.63 4.34
C ILE A 116 -16.33 3.97 5.59
N GLU A 117 -15.32 3.10 5.40
CA GLU A 117 -14.53 2.52 6.48
C GLU A 117 -13.91 3.64 7.35
N SER A 118 -14.03 3.55 8.68
CA SER A 118 -13.38 4.53 9.54
C SER A 118 -11.85 4.44 9.42
N LEU A 119 -11.16 5.56 9.62
CA LEU A 119 -9.70 5.55 9.64
C LEU A 119 -9.18 4.68 10.79
N GLU A 120 -9.87 4.70 11.93
CA GLU A 120 -9.52 3.89 13.10
C GLU A 120 -9.60 2.39 12.81
N ASP A 121 -10.66 1.91 12.14
CA ASP A 121 -10.81 0.50 11.78
C ASP A 121 -9.75 0.08 10.77
N MET A 122 -9.48 0.93 9.76
CA MET A 122 -8.39 0.71 8.82
C MET A 122 -7.02 0.63 9.51
N GLN A 123 -6.73 1.53 10.46
CA GLN A 123 -5.51 1.49 11.25
C GLN A 123 -5.40 0.20 12.06
N LYS A 124 -6.47 -0.19 12.76
CA LYS A 124 -6.51 -1.42 13.56
C LYS A 124 -6.20 -2.65 12.73
N ARG A 125 -6.88 -2.83 11.56
CA ARG A 125 -6.62 -4.00 10.71
C ARG A 125 -5.20 -4.00 10.14
N MET A 126 -4.69 -2.84 9.69
CA MET A 126 -3.33 -2.75 9.14
C MET A 126 -2.26 -3.03 10.19
N VAL A 127 -2.38 -2.46 11.38
CA VAL A 127 -1.45 -2.72 12.50
C VAL A 127 -1.49 -4.18 12.91
N SER A 128 -2.68 -4.77 13.04
CA SER A 128 -2.87 -6.15 13.43
C SER A 128 -2.20 -7.11 12.44
N ILE A 129 -2.49 -6.94 11.13
CA ILE A 129 -1.94 -7.85 10.12
C ILE A 129 -0.42 -7.69 9.95
N LEU A 130 0.11 -6.45 9.96
CA LEU A 130 1.55 -6.26 9.85
C LEU A 130 2.31 -6.77 11.08
N THR A 131 1.73 -6.64 12.27
CA THR A 131 2.30 -7.23 13.48
C THR A 131 2.36 -8.76 13.38
N SER A 132 1.30 -9.39 12.88
CA SER A 132 1.27 -10.84 12.66
C SER A 132 2.31 -11.28 11.64
N ILE A 133 2.42 -10.57 10.50
CA ILE A 133 3.43 -10.83 9.47
C ILE A 133 4.84 -10.68 10.06
N ALA A 134 5.11 -9.58 10.76
CA ALA A 134 6.44 -9.31 11.34
C ALA A 134 6.89 -10.40 12.33
N LYS A 135 5.95 -10.92 13.15
CA LYS A 135 6.22 -12.02 14.08
C LYS A 135 6.52 -13.33 13.36
N VAL A 136 5.77 -13.65 12.31
CA VAL A 136 5.93 -14.93 11.57
C VAL A 136 7.20 -14.92 10.72
N THR A 137 7.58 -13.76 10.17
CA THR A 137 8.74 -13.66 9.27
C THR A 137 10.06 -13.42 9.98
N GLU A 138 10.05 -13.18 11.31
CA GLU A 138 11.22 -13.08 12.20
C GLU A 138 12.39 -12.26 11.64
N GLY A 139 12.09 -11.15 10.97
CA GLY A 139 13.09 -10.26 10.38
C GLY A 139 13.56 -10.60 8.96
N SER A 140 13.14 -11.75 8.40
CA SER A 140 13.38 -12.09 6.99
C SER A 140 12.87 -11.00 6.04
N PRO A 141 13.56 -10.74 4.91
CA PRO A 141 13.09 -9.80 3.91
C PRO A 141 11.71 -10.20 3.38
N THR A 142 10.72 -9.37 3.62
CA THR A 142 9.31 -9.64 3.31
C THR A 142 8.74 -8.54 2.45
N LEU A 143 8.19 -8.92 1.28
CA LEU A 143 7.44 -8.01 0.41
C LEU A 143 5.97 -7.99 0.84
N ILE A 144 5.41 -6.79 0.99
CA ILE A 144 4.00 -6.58 1.29
C ILE A 144 3.43 -5.60 0.29
N VAL A 145 2.48 -6.04 -0.55
CA VAL A 145 1.86 -5.16 -1.55
C VAL A 145 0.44 -4.79 -1.10
N SER A 146 0.21 -3.49 -0.98
CA SER A 146 -1.03 -2.90 -0.48
C SER A 146 -1.35 -1.61 -1.24
N HIS A 147 -2.03 -0.66 -0.61
CA HIS A 147 -2.63 0.50 -1.25
C HIS A 147 -2.24 1.79 -0.53
N GLY A 148 -2.45 2.92 -1.23
CA GLY A 148 -2.01 4.22 -0.75
C GLY A 148 -2.65 4.66 0.56
N GLY A 149 -3.97 4.53 0.68
CA GLY A 149 -4.69 4.90 1.91
C GLY A 149 -4.34 4.01 3.09
N SER A 150 -4.29 2.70 2.87
CA SER A 150 -3.97 1.72 3.92
C SER A 150 -2.54 1.85 4.45
N ILE A 151 -1.56 2.05 3.55
CA ILE A 151 -0.17 2.30 3.95
C ILE A 151 -0.07 3.62 4.73
N ASN A 152 -0.71 4.69 4.24
CA ASN A 152 -0.71 5.98 4.92
C ASN A 152 -1.39 5.91 6.30
N ALA A 153 -2.48 5.16 6.45
CA ALA A 153 -3.15 4.96 7.74
C ALA A 153 -2.24 4.25 8.76
N LEU A 154 -1.55 3.20 8.33
CA LEU A 154 -0.54 2.52 9.15
C LEU A 154 0.57 3.48 9.58
N LEU A 155 1.18 4.20 8.61
CA LEU A 155 2.26 5.13 8.89
C LEU A 155 1.83 6.23 9.86
N HIS A 156 0.62 6.77 9.69
CA HIS A 156 0.05 7.75 10.61
C HIS A 156 -0.02 7.20 12.05
N TYR A 157 -0.46 5.96 12.21
CA TYR A 157 -0.56 5.32 13.51
C TYR A 157 0.82 5.10 14.16
N ILE A 158 1.75 4.45 13.44
CA ILE A 158 3.06 4.07 14.02
C ILE A 158 3.98 5.26 14.26
N THR A 159 3.80 6.38 13.53
CA THR A 159 4.59 7.61 13.69
C THR A 159 3.84 8.70 14.47
N LYS A 160 2.71 8.36 15.10
CA LYS A 160 1.89 9.31 15.87
C LYS A 160 1.52 10.58 15.10
N GLY A 161 1.22 10.43 13.81
CA GLY A 161 0.79 11.50 12.92
C GLY A 161 1.92 12.30 12.25
N GLU A 162 3.17 11.96 12.44
CA GLU A 162 4.29 12.64 11.77
C GLU A 162 4.31 12.32 10.27
N MET A 163 3.90 11.10 9.87
CA MET A 163 3.84 10.63 8.49
C MET A 163 2.44 10.06 8.16
N GLY A 164 2.19 9.80 6.88
CA GLY A 164 1.00 9.08 6.42
C GLY A 164 -0.19 9.98 6.11
N THR A 165 -1.38 9.64 6.59
CA THR A 165 -2.64 10.32 6.24
C THR A 165 -2.57 11.83 6.44
N GLY A 166 -2.95 12.58 5.37
CA GLY A 166 -2.91 14.04 5.38
C GLY A 166 -1.52 14.67 5.22
N LYS A 167 -0.43 13.88 5.11
CA LYS A 167 0.95 14.39 4.99
C LYS A 167 1.55 14.24 3.59
N GLY A 168 0.99 13.39 2.74
CA GLY A 168 1.47 13.22 1.38
C GLY A 168 0.84 12.03 0.68
N LYS A 169 1.08 11.94 -0.63
CA LYS A 169 0.66 10.81 -1.45
C LYS A 169 1.86 9.91 -1.71
N LEU A 170 1.67 8.62 -1.56
CA LEU A 170 2.64 7.62 -1.99
C LEU A 170 2.59 7.53 -3.52
N ALA A 171 3.74 7.47 -4.18
CA ALA A 171 3.79 7.20 -5.61
C ALA A 171 3.37 5.74 -5.90
N ASN A 172 2.83 5.47 -7.10
CA ASN A 172 2.60 4.09 -7.53
C ASN A 172 3.93 3.33 -7.57
N THR A 173 3.94 2.09 -7.13
CA THR A 173 5.14 1.26 -6.93
C THR A 173 6.22 1.87 -6.03
N SER A 174 5.90 2.91 -5.25
CA SER A 174 6.81 3.31 -4.20
C SER A 174 6.81 2.28 -3.07
N PHE A 175 7.93 2.20 -2.36
CA PHE A 175 8.05 1.33 -1.20
C PHE A 175 8.53 2.09 0.04
N THR A 176 8.06 1.60 1.17
CA THR A 176 8.45 2.06 2.51
C THR A 176 9.09 0.88 3.23
N ARG A 177 10.27 1.08 3.81
CA ARG A 177 10.95 0.03 4.58
C ARG A 177 10.66 0.18 6.06
N LEU A 178 10.16 -0.89 6.66
CA LEU A 178 9.88 -0.96 8.08
C LEU A 178 10.78 -2.03 8.73
N GLN A 179 11.44 -1.66 9.80
CA GLN A 179 12.11 -2.60 10.69
C GLN A 179 11.19 -2.92 11.86
N TRP A 180 11.05 -4.20 12.17
CA TRP A 180 10.36 -4.67 13.35
C TRP A 180 11.39 -5.05 14.42
N SER A 181 11.36 -4.39 15.56
CA SER A 181 12.18 -4.71 16.72
C SER A 181 11.51 -4.21 18.00
N ASN A 182 11.72 -4.94 19.10
CA ASN A 182 11.14 -4.60 20.41
C ASN A 182 9.61 -4.37 20.34
N GLN A 183 8.90 -5.20 19.55
CA GLN A 183 7.45 -5.12 19.32
C GLN A 183 6.97 -3.76 18.73
N THR A 184 7.85 -3.07 18.02
CA THR A 184 7.58 -1.76 17.44
C THR A 184 8.07 -1.70 16.00
N PHE A 185 7.37 -0.94 15.15
CA PHE A 185 7.80 -0.63 13.79
C PHE A 185 8.63 0.64 13.76
N HIS A 186 9.76 0.60 13.06
CA HIS A 186 10.63 1.75 12.81
C HIS A 186 10.71 2.00 11.31
N VAL A 187 10.38 3.23 10.89
CA VAL A 187 10.46 3.61 9.47
C VAL A 187 11.93 3.85 9.12
N GLN A 188 12.46 3.07 8.18
CA GLN A 188 13.86 3.17 7.71
C GLN A 188 13.96 3.97 6.41
N ALA A 189 12.90 3.92 5.58
CA ALA A 189 12.79 4.66 4.34
C ALA A 189 11.31 4.88 4.02
N TYR A 190 10.99 5.99 3.35
CA TYR A 190 9.63 6.38 3.05
C TYR A 190 9.47 6.79 1.60
N ASN A 191 8.47 6.20 0.92
CA ASN A 191 8.07 6.57 -0.43
C ASN A 191 9.23 6.56 -1.46
N GLU A 192 10.14 5.59 -1.32
CA GLU A 192 11.22 5.37 -2.27
C GLU A 192 10.67 4.78 -3.57
N THR A 193 11.30 5.08 -4.71
CA THR A 193 10.93 4.54 -6.02
C THR A 193 12.13 3.90 -6.70
N SER A 194 11.88 3.03 -7.69
CA SER A 194 12.93 2.43 -8.51
C SER A 194 13.72 3.46 -9.35
N ARG A 195 13.14 4.63 -9.60
CA ARG A 195 13.81 5.71 -10.31
C ARG A 195 14.82 6.37 -9.39
N LEU A 196 16.11 6.29 -9.76
CA LEU A 196 17.13 7.15 -9.18
C LEU A 196 16.67 8.59 -9.34
N LYS A 197 16.58 9.34 -8.22
CA LYS A 197 16.45 10.79 -8.33
C LYS A 197 17.68 11.27 -9.09
N VAL A 198 17.50 11.65 -10.36
CA VAL A 198 18.51 12.39 -11.08
C VAL A 198 18.64 13.71 -10.31
N THR A 199 19.71 13.82 -9.53
CA THR A 199 20.11 15.05 -8.83
C THR A 199 20.64 16.05 -9.82
#